data_8ae914a9ed0b4dc0e6deb9f0462e8aee
#
_entry.id   8ae914a9ed0b4dc0e6deb9f0462e8aee
#
_cell.length_a   1.000
_cell.length_b   1.000
_cell.length_c   1.000
_cell.angle_alpha   90.00
_cell.angle_beta   90.00
_cell.angle_gamma   90.00
#
_symmetry.space_group_name_H-M   'P 1'
#
loop_
_entity.id
_entity.type
_entity.pdbx_description
1 polymer ?
#
loop_
_entity_poly.entity_id
_entity_poly.type
_entity_poly.pdbx_seq_one_letter_code
_entity_poly.pdbx_strand_id
1 'polypeptide(L)'
;EYRGEAIDRLTMEERMTICNMSIEFGSKMGIMNPDETTFDYLQGRECVPHDFLAAVADWKTLVSDDDAVYDKVIRMDVSDLAPMVTWGTNPSMGVDFETPFPEIRDMNDERAYHYMDLEPGQRPADIELGYIFIGSCTNARLSDLELAAKFVKGKKIAPNLTAIVVPGSRPVKHAAEKLGLDKIFMDAGFEWRDPGCSMCL
;
A
#
# COMPACT_ATOMS: atom_id res chain seq x y z
N GLU A 1 -0.98 -8.91 15.83
CA GLU A 1 -0.46 -7.62 16.30
C GLU A 1 0.93 -7.36 15.72
N TYR A 2 1.17 -6.15 15.23
CA TYR A 2 2.47 -5.72 14.74
C TYR A 2 3.13 -4.81 15.77
N ARG A 3 4.39 -5.07 16.10
CA ARG A 3 5.19 -4.34 17.08
C ARG A 3 6.63 -4.17 16.64
N GLY A 4 7.32 -3.24 17.26
CA GLY A 4 8.76 -3.04 17.16
C GLY A 4 9.14 -1.76 16.45
N GLU A 5 10.42 -1.44 16.51
CA GLU A 5 10.97 -0.15 16.11
C GLU A 5 10.63 0.24 14.66
N ALA A 6 10.58 -0.73 13.74
CA ALA A 6 10.19 -0.48 12.35
C ALA A 6 8.73 -0.05 12.25
N ILE A 7 7.83 -0.68 13.03
CA ILE A 7 6.39 -0.36 13.06
C ILE A 7 6.14 1.01 13.71
N ASP A 8 6.85 1.30 14.81
CA ASP A 8 6.67 2.54 15.56
C ASP A 8 7.04 3.79 14.74
N ARG A 9 7.95 3.63 13.75
CA ARG A 9 8.37 4.71 12.83
C ARG A 9 7.42 4.96 11.66
N LEU A 10 6.46 4.08 11.42
CA LEU A 10 5.54 4.18 10.28
C LEU A 10 4.54 5.31 10.46
N THR A 11 4.20 5.96 9.35
CA THR A 11 3.05 6.86 9.24
C THR A 11 1.74 6.09 9.41
N MET A 12 0.63 6.80 9.66
CA MET A 12 -0.68 6.14 9.74
C MET A 12 -1.09 5.48 8.43
N GLU A 13 -0.75 6.06 7.29
CA GLU A 13 -1.03 5.51 5.97
C GLU A 13 -0.32 4.16 5.77
N GLU A 14 0.95 4.06 6.15
CA GLU A 14 1.72 2.82 6.10
C GLU A 14 1.17 1.77 7.06
N ARG A 15 0.83 2.16 8.30
CA ARG A 15 0.18 1.27 9.29
C ARG A 15 -1.15 0.73 8.77
N MET A 16 -1.98 1.60 8.20
CA MET A 16 -3.26 1.18 7.62
C MET A 16 -3.07 0.24 6.43
N THR A 17 -2.03 0.43 5.63
CA THR A 17 -1.70 -0.48 4.53
C THR A 17 -1.32 -1.87 5.05
N ILE A 18 -0.44 -1.97 6.04
CA ILE A 18 -0.06 -3.26 6.65
C ILE A 18 -1.29 -3.96 7.26
N CYS A 19 -2.12 -3.24 8.01
CA CYS A 19 -3.32 -3.82 8.60
C CYS A 19 -4.31 -4.29 7.54
N ASN A 20 -4.51 -3.52 6.47
CA ASN A 20 -5.39 -3.89 5.36
C ASN A 20 -4.89 -5.14 4.64
N MET A 21 -3.59 -5.22 4.35
CA MET A 21 -2.99 -6.35 3.64
C MET A 21 -2.75 -7.59 4.52
N SER A 22 -3.09 -7.54 5.80
CA SER A 22 -2.93 -8.69 6.69
C SER A 22 -3.79 -9.90 6.29
N ILE A 23 -4.87 -9.67 5.56
CA ILE A 23 -5.75 -10.74 5.06
C ILE A 23 -5.05 -11.63 4.00
N GLU A 24 -4.14 -11.07 3.21
CA GLU A 24 -3.47 -11.78 2.12
C GLU A 24 -2.54 -12.90 2.63
N PHE A 25 -2.06 -12.83 3.86
CA PHE A 25 -1.34 -13.95 4.48
C PHE A 25 -2.15 -14.74 5.52
N GLY A 26 -3.49 -14.60 5.48
CA GLY A 26 -4.43 -15.43 6.21
C GLY A 26 -4.85 -14.92 7.58
N SER A 27 -4.50 -13.69 7.96
CA SER A 27 -4.99 -13.07 9.18
C SER A 27 -6.43 -12.55 9.01
N LYS A 28 -7.22 -12.59 10.07
CA LYS A 28 -8.56 -11.97 10.06
C LYS A 28 -8.50 -10.46 10.19
N MET A 29 -7.44 -9.93 10.80
CA MET A 29 -7.21 -8.51 11.02
C MET A 29 -5.74 -8.24 11.29
N GLY A 30 -5.32 -6.99 11.11
CA GLY A 30 -4.08 -6.47 11.63
C GLY A 30 -4.36 -5.43 12.70
N ILE A 31 -3.51 -5.33 13.71
CA ILE A 31 -3.63 -4.35 14.79
C ILE A 31 -2.25 -3.84 15.19
N MET A 32 -2.18 -2.57 15.55
CA MET A 32 -1.02 -1.90 16.13
C MET A 32 -1.46 -1.13 17.37
N ASN A 33 -0.60 -1.07 18.36
CA ASN A 33 -0.90 -0.29 19.57
C ASN A 33 -1.06 1.19 19.22
N PRO A 34 -2.07 1.86 19.79
CA PRO A 34 -2.23 3.30 19.61
C PRO A 34 -1.09 4.07 20.29
N ASP A 35 -0.55 5.05 19.57
CA ASP A 35 0.53 5.92 20.02
C ASP A 35 0.31 7.37 19.55
N GLU A 36 1.28 8.24 19.78
CA GLU A 36 1.18 9.66 19.41
C GLU A 36 0.93 9.85 17.90
N THR A 37 1.52 9.00 17.03
CA THR A 37 1.24 9.03 15.58
C THR A 37 -0.25 8.81 15.29
N THR A 38 -0.88 7.89 16.01
CA THR A 38 -2.32 7.61 15.91
C THR A 38 -3.14 8.80 16.43
N PHE A 39 -2.76 9.37 17.56
CA PHE A 39 -3.50 10.49 18.16
C PHE A 39 -3.39 11.75 17.31
N ASP A 40 -2.22 12.08 16.82
CA ASP A 40 -2.00 13.21 15.91
C ASP A 40 -2.82 13.06 14.61
N TYR A 41 -2.87 11.85 14.05
CA TYR A 41 -3.68 11.56 12.87
C TYR A 41 -5.18 11.76 13.11
N LEU A 42 -5.67 11.45 14.30
CA LEU A 42 -7.10 11.56 14.66
C LEU A 42 -7.49 12.99 15.05
N GLN A 43 -6.55 13.80 15.52
CA GLN A 43 -6.84 15.14 16.01
C GLN A 43 -7.50 16.03 14.95
N GLY A 44 -8.61 16.63 15.29
CA GLY A 44 -9.36 17.54 14.41
C GLY A 44 -10.23 16.86 13.34
N ARG A 45 -10.36 15.54 13.34
CA ARG A 45 -11.27 14.82 12.44
C ARG A 45 -12.70 14.87 12.96
N GLU A 46 -13.68 14.85 12.06
CA GLU A 46 -15.11 15.04 12.37
C GLU A 46 -15.71 13.98 13.31
N CYS A 47 -15.20 12.74 13.25
CA CYS A 47 -15.78 11.60 13.98
C CYS A 47 -15.09 11.29 15.32
N VAL A 48 -14.18 12.16 15.80
CA VAL A 48 -13.54 11.96 17.10
C VAL A 48 -14.38 12.58 18.23
N PRO A 49 -14.27 12.05 19.47
CA PRO A 49 -14.96 12.62 20.61
C PRO A 49 -14.62 14.11 20.83
N HIS A 50 -15.61 14.90 21.29
CA HIS A 50 -15.40 16.32 21.59
C HIS A 50 -14.31 16.57 22.64
N ASP A 51 -14.30 15.74 23.69
CA ASP A 51 -13.20 15.74 24.66
C ASP A 51 -12.08 14.82 24.15
N PHE A 52 -11.26 15.38 23.29
CA PHE A 52 -10.15 14.64 22.66
C PHE A 52 -9.11 14.19 23.68
N LEU A 53 -8.84 15.00 24.71
CA LEU A 53 -7.86 14.64 25.75
C LEU A 53 -8.33 13.45 26.59
N ALA A 54 -9.60 13.41 26.96
CA ALA A 54 -10.17 12.26 27.65
C ALA A 54 -10.17 11.02 26.76
N ALA A 55 -10.47 11.17 25.46
CA ALA A 55 -10.39 10.07 24.50
C ALA A 55 -8.97 9.51 24.36
N VAL A 56 -7.97 10.37 24.25
CA VAL A 56 -6.55 9.93 24.20
C VAL A 56 -6.15 9.21 25.48
N ALA A 57 -6.59 9.68 26.66
CA ALA A 57 -6.32 9.01 27.92
C ALA A 57 -6.91 7.59 27.96
N ASP A 58 -8.13 7.42 27.43
CA ASP A 58 -8.77 6.12 27.30
C ASP A 58 -8.03 5.24 26.27
N TRP A 59 -7.72 5.75 25.08
CA TRP A 59 -7.03 5.01 24.03
C TRP A 59 -5.63 4.53 24.44
N LYS A 60 -4.91 5.28 25.27
CA LYS A 60 -3.62 4.85 25.86
C LYS A 60 -3.75 3.59 26.73
N THR A 61 -4.95 3.26 27.21
CA THR A 61 -5.20 2.01 27.97
C THR A 61 -5.40 0.80 27.06
N LEU A 62 -5.54 1.00 25.74
CA LEU A 62 -5.78 -0.07 24.77
C LEU A 62 -4.48 -0.74 24.28
N VAL A 63 -3.34 -0.31 24.77
CA VAL A 63 -2.05 -0.96 24.50
C VAL A 63 -2.05 -2.35 25.13
N SER A 64 -1.57 -3.36 24.39
CA SER A 64 -1.43 -4.71 24.93
C SER A 64 -0.46 -4.74 26.11
N ASP A 65 -0.78 -5.55 27.10
CA ASP A 65 0.06 -5.72 28.30
C ASP A 65 1.47 -6.21 27.93
N ASP A 66 2.46 -5.85 28.75
CA ASP A 66 3.86 -6.24 28.52
C ASP A 66 4.07 -7.76 28.63
N ASP A 67 3.23 -8.44 29.42
CA ASP A 67 3.22 -9.89 29.62
C ASP A 67 2.17 -10.61 28.76
N ALA A 68 1.60 -9.95 27.76
CA ALA A 68 0.63 -10.55 26.84
C ALA A 68 1.20 -11.83 26.18
N VAL A 69 0.42 -12.89 26.22
CA VAL A 69 0.79 -14.20 25.66
C VAL A 69 0.15 -14.36 24.27
N TYR A 70 0.98 -14.66 23.29
CA TYR A 70 0.57 -14.89 21.92
C TYR A 70 0.75 -16.35 21.52
N ASP A 71 -0.19 -16.91 20.75
CA ASP A 71 -0.10 -18.29 20.24
C ASP A 71 1.14 -18.50 19.37
N LYS A 72 1.54 -17.47 18.64
CA LYS A 72 2.72 -17.50 17.78
C LYS A 72 3.36 -16.12 17.68
N VAL A 73 4.66 -16.07 17.83
CA VAL A 73 5.47 -14.86 17.64
C VAL A 73 6.43 -15.08 16.47
N ILE A 74 6.37 -14.20 15.48
CA ILE A 74 7.30 -14.15 14.35
C ILE A 74 8.15 -12.90 14.51
N ARG A 75 9.47 -13.06 14.49
CA ARG A 75 10.40 -11.93 14.47
C ARG A 75 11.08 -11.85 13.13
N MET A 76 11.10 -10.64 12.57
CA MET A 76 11.66 -10.38 11.25
C MET A 76 12.58 -9.17 11.35
N ASP A 77 13.79 -9.32 10.87
CA ASP A 77 14.66 -8.17 10.60
C ASP A 77 14.30 -7.62 9.22
N VAL A 78 13.98 -6.34 9.18
CA VAL A 78 13.58 -5.63 7.95
C VAL A 78 14.59 -4.55 7.55
N SER A 79 15.79 -4.59 8.12
CA SER A 79 16.83 -3.58 7.89
C SER A 79 17.26 -3.50 6.42
N ASP A 80 17.29 -4.66 5.75
CA ASP A 80 17.71 -4.80 4.34
C ASP A 80 16.53 -4.99 3.38
N LEU A 81 15.30 -4.67 3.82
CA LEU A 81 14.11 -4.82 2.97
C LEU A 81 14.17 -3.84 1.78
N ALA A 82 14.27 -4.38 0.58
CA ALA A 82 14.22 -3.64 -0.67
C ALA A 82 12.80 -3.52 -1.21
N PRO A 83 12.52 -2.59 -2.15
CA PRO A 83 11.27 -2.58 -2.90
C PRO A 83 11.06 -3.91 -3.62
N MET A 84 9.85 -4.46 -3.51
CA MET A 84 9.51 -5.78 -4.03
C MET A 84 8.47 -5.70 -5.14
N VAL A 85 8.52 -6.69 -6.03
CA VAL A 85 7.52 -6.92 -7.08
C VAL A 85 7.06 -8.38 -7.04
N THR A 86 5.84 -8.64 -7.49
CA THR A 86 5.35 -10.01 -7.69
C THR A 86 5.51 -10.40 -9.16
N TRP A 87 5.99 -11.62 -9.39
CA TRP A 87 6.16 -12.22 -10.71
C TRP A 87 5.06 -13.24 -11.04
N GLY A 88 4.20 -13.53 -10.08
CA GLY A 88 3.19 -14.58 -10.20
C GLY A 88 1.82 -14.14 -9.69
N THR A 89 1.01 -15.11 -9.32
CA THR A 89 -0.43 -14.94 -9.05
C THR A 89 -0.80 -14.86 -7.56
N ASN A 90 0.20 -14.83 -6.66
CA ASN A 90 -0.02 -14.68 -5.23
C ASN A 90 1.15 -13.95 -4.55
N PRO A 91 0.96 -13.39 -3.34
CA PRO A 91 1.99 -12.59 -2.66
C PRO A 91 3.30 -13.33 -2.33
N SER A 92 3.29 -14.67 -2.23
CA SER A 92 4.50 -15.46 -1.99
C SER A 92 5.43 -15.54 -3.21
N MET A 93 4.94 -15.15 -4.38
CA MET A 93 5.69 -15.08 -5.63
C MET A 93 6.32 -13.69 -5.80
N GLY A 94 6.96 -13.18 -4.75
CA GLY A 94 7.63 -11.89 -4.72
C GLY A 94 9.15 -12.03 -4.80
N VAL A 95 9.80 -11.01 -5.38
CA VAL A 95 11.26 -10.82 -5.39
C VAL A 95 11.58 -9.34 -5.22
N ASP A 96 12.81 -9.04 -4.81
CA ASP A 96 13.33 -7.67 -4.87
C ASP A 96 13.33 -7.17 -6.31
N PHE A 97 13.10 -5.88 -6.49
CA PHE A 97 13.06 -5.28 -7.84
C PHE A 97 14.35 -5.49 -8.66
N GLU A 98 15.49 -5.61 -7.99
CA GLU A 98 16.79 -5.85 -8.64
C GLU A 98 17.10 -7.34 -8.87
N THR A 99 16.32 -8.24 -8.27
CA THR A 99 16.51 -9.68 -8.34
C THR A 99 15.80 -10.26 -9.57
N PRO A 100 16.48 -11.06 -10.42
CA PRO A 100 15.82 -11.78 -11.50
C PRO A 100 14.77 -12.75 -10.99
N PHE A 101 13.74 -13.00 -11.79
CA PHE A 101 12.70 -13.97 -11.44
C PHE A 101 13.27 -15.37 -11.25
N PRO A 102 12.81 -16.12 -10.24
CA PRO A 102 13.40 -17.41 -9.87
C PRO A 102 13.14 -18.49 -10.92
N GLU A 103 13.94 -19.57 -10.86
CA GLU A 103 13.70 -20.78 -11.63
C GLU A 103 12.38 -21.45 -11.23
N ILE A 104 11.76 -22.18 -12.17
CA ILE A 104 10.55 -22.95 -11.95
C ILE A 104 10.85 -24.08 -10.96
N ARG A 105 10.16 -24.12 -9.83
CA ARG A 105 10.33 -25.12 -8.76
C ARG A 105 9.25 -26.21 -8.83
N ASP A 106 8.07 -25.83 -9.26
CA ASP A 106 6.91 -26.71 -9.32
C ASP A 106 5.89 -26.29 -10.40
N MET A 107 4.83 -27.08 -10.53
CA MET A 107 3.75 -26.81 -11.49
C MET A 107 2.97 -25.50 -11.22
N ASN A 108 3.00 -24.96 -9.99
CA ASN A 108 2.31 -23.70 -9.70
C ASN A 108 3.15 -22.53 -10.24
N ASP A 109 4.48 -22.60 -10.06
CA ASP A 109 5.40 -21.64 -10.67
C ASP A 109 5.25 -21.65 -12.21
N GLU A 110 5.25 -22.84 -12.84
CA GLU A 110 5.09 -22.98 -14.29
C GLU A 110 3.77 -22.35 -14.80
N ARG A 111 2.67 -22.62 -14.11
CA ARG A 111 1.37 -22.01 -14.44
C ARG A 111 1.36 -20.50 -14.26
N ALA A 112 2.00 -20.00 -13.19
CA ALA A 112 2.11 -18.57 -12.93
C ALA A 112 2.92 -17.87 -14.01
N TYR A 113 4.08 -18.39 -14.39
CA TYR A 113 4.90 -17.87 -15.48
C TYR A 113 4.13 -17.83 -16.81
N HIS A 114 3.45 -18.92 -17.14
CA HIS A 114 2.63 -18.98 -18.35
C HIS A 114 1.47 -17.96 -18.32
N TYR A 115 0.81 -17.80 -17.17
CA TYR A 115 -0.29 -16.83 -17.02
C TYR A 115 0.17 -15.38 -17.11
N MET A 116 1.33 -15.08 -16.52
CA MET A 116 1.90 -13.74 -16.48
C MET A 116 2.69 -13.37 -17.74
N ASP A 117 2.89 -14.33 -18.65
CA ASP A 117 3.74 -14.19 -19.85
C ASP A 117 5.16 -13.72 -19.50
N LEU A 118 5.75 -14.37 -18.49
CA LEU A 118 7.08 -14.09 -17.99
C LEU A 118 7.96 -15.34 -18.12
N GLU A 119 9.29 -15.14 -18.06
CA GLU A 119 10.26 -16.21 -18.10
C GLU A 119 11.19 -16.18 -16.88
N PRO A 120 11.64 -17.35 -16.36
CA PRO A 120 12.68 -17.41 -15.35
C PRO A 120 13.94 -16.65 -15.78
N GLY A 121 14.58 -15.97 -14.84
CA GLY A 121 15.78 -15.19 -15.11
C GLY A 121 15.56 -13.81 -15.71
N GLN A 122 14.34 -13.45 -16.15
CA GLN A 122 14.02 -12.08 -16.54
C GLN A 122 14.15 -11.14 -15.35
N ARG A 123 14.55 -9.90 -15.59
CA ARG A 123 14.60 -8.87 -14.56
C ARG A 123 13.34 -8.02 -14.58
N PRO A 124 12.80 -7.63 -13.41
CA PRO A 124 11.64 -6.75 -13.34
C PRO A 124 11.76 -5.47 -14.18
N ALA A 125 12.96 -4.89 -14.23
CA ALA A 125 13.24 -3.67 -14.98
C ALA A 125 13.18 -3.84 -16.52
N ASP A 126 13.29 -5.07 -17.03
CA ASP A 126 13.30 -5.37 -18.47
C ASP A 126 11.90 -5.72 -19.00
N ILE A 127 10.88 -5.76 -18.12
CA ILE A 127 9.50 -6.09 -18.49
C ILE A 127 8.83 -4.90 -19.17
N GLU A 128 8.29 -5.14 -20.36
CA GLU A 128 7.47 -4.15 -21.04
C GLU A 128 6.08 -4.08 -20.38
N LEU A 129 5.72 -2.90 -19.86
CA LEU A 129 4.45 -2.67 -19.20
C LEU A 129 3.39 -2.23 -20.21
N GLY A 130 2.17 -2.76 -20.09
CA GLY A 130 0.99 -2.30 -20.82
C GLY A 130 0.10 -1.36 -20.00
N TYR A 131 0.10 -1.54 -18.66
CA TYR A 131 -0.78 -0.80 -17.77
C TYR A 131 -0.05 -0.24 -16.54
N ILE A 132 -0.47 0.95 -16.13
CA ILE A 132 -0.11 1.56 -14.85
C ILE A 132 -1.41 1.81 -14.08
N PHE A 133 -1.49 1.28 -12.88
CA PHE A 133 -2.62 1.50 -11.99
C PHE A 133 -2.15 2.12 -10.66
N ILE A 134 -2.71 3.29 -10.34
CA ILE A 134 -2.53 3.95 -9.04
C ILE A 134 -3.91 4.03 -8.41
N GLY A 135 -4.15 3.32 -7.37
CA GLY A 135 -5.50 3.31 -6.78
C GLY A 135 -5.63 2.32 -5.64
N SER A 136 -6.66 2.25 -5.36
CA SER A 136 -7.95 2.01 -4.79
C SER A 136 -8.02 2.48 -3.31
N CYS A 137 -8.81 1.81 -2.43
CA CYS A 137 -9.03 2.28 -1.06
C CYS A 137 -7.79 2.22 -0.15
N THR A 138 -6.85 1.33 -0.42
CA THR A 138 -5.67 1.12 0.43
C THR A 138 -4.54 2.10 0.13
N ASN A 139 -4.21 2.29 -1.15
CA ASN A 139 -3.03 3.04 -1.58
C ASN A 139 -3.34 4.16 -2.58
N ALA A 140 -4.46 4.86 -2.40
CA ALA A 140 -4.77 6.12 -3.07
C ALA A 140 -5.44 7.11 -2.10
N ARG A 141 -4.88 7.23 -0.92
CA ARG A 141 -5.19 8.32 0.03
C ARG A 141 -4.63 9.62 -0.52
N LEU A 142 -5.01 10.75 0.06
CA LEU A 142 -4.57 12.04 -0.45
C LEU A 142 -3.05 12.17 -0.49
N SER A 143 -2.36 11.75 0.56
CA SER A 143 -0.89 11.74 0.66
C SER A 143 -0.22 10.87 -0.39
N ASP A 144 -0.81 9.69 -0.70
CA ASP A 144 -0.31 8.80 -1.75
C ASP A 144 -0.41 9.48 -3.13
N LEU A 145 -1.55 10.12 -3.40
CA LEU A 145 -1.76 10.87 -4.65
C LEU A 145 -0.83 12.08 -4.78
N GLU A 146 -0.58 12.80 -3.68
CA GLU A 146 0.39 13.91 -3.65
C GLU A 146 1.82 13.41 -3.94
N LEU A 147 2.20 12.27 -3.35
CA LEU A 147 3.49 11.66 -3.60
C LEU A 147 3.63 11.23 -5.07
N ALA A 148 2.66 10.48 -5.59
CA ALA A 148 2.65 10.03 -6.98
C ALA A 148 2.66 11.21 -7.97
N ALA A 149 1.90 12.27 -7.69
CA ALA A 149 1.87 13.48 -8.51
C ALA A 149 3.25 14.15 -8.62
N LYS A 150 4.09 14.12 -7.57
CA LYS A 150 5.46 14.65 -7.62
C LYS A 150 6.32 13.92 -8.66
N PHE A 151 6.14 12.61 -8.82
CA PHE A 151 6.89 11.80 -9.80
C PHE A 151 6.43 12.03 -11.22
N VAL A 152 5.14 12.25 -11.48
CA VAL A 152 4.58 12.36 -12.83
C VAL A 152 4.52 13.79 -13.33
N LYS A 153 4.61 14.78 -12.47
CA LYS A 153 4.52 16.21 -12.84
C LYS A 153 5.54 16.58 -13.92
N GLY A 154 5.03 17.11 -15.02
CA GLY A 154 5.85 17.53 -16.17
C GLY A 154 6.38 16.37 -17.03
N LYS A 155 5.96 15.14 -16.77
CA LYS A 155 6.28 13.97 -17.58
C LYS A 155 5.07 13.53 -18.41
N LYS A 156 5.30 12.59 -19.32
CA LYS A 156 4.25 11.92 -20.10
C LYS A 156 4.41 10.41 -19.97
N ILE A 157 3.30 9.70 -19.92
CA ILE A 157 3.31 8.24 -20.05
C ILE A 157 3.83 7.84 -21.43
N ALA A 158 4.43 6.65 -21.56
CA ALA A 158 4.82 6.13 -22.86
C ALA A 158 3.57 5.85 -23.73
N PRO A 159 3.66 5.99 -25.06
CA PRO A 159 2.50 5.91 -25.96
C PRO A 159 1.78 4.56 -25.96
N ASN A 160 2.49 3.50 -25.59
CA ASN A 160 1.97 2.11 -25.50
C ASN A 160 1.33 1.77 -24.14
N LEU A 161 1.33 2.72 -23.18
CA LEU A 161 0.79 2.50 -21.86
C LEU A 161 -0.65 3.02 -21.71
N THR A 162 -1.45 2.27 -20.98
CA THR A 162 -2.69 2.77 -20.38
C THR A 162 -2.42 3.04 -18.90
N ALA A 163 -2.66 4.27 -18.44
CA ALA A 163 -2.39 4.66 -17.07
C ALA A 163 -3.67 5.18 -16.41
N ILE A 164 -4.00 4.66 -15.24
CA ILE A 164 -5.26 4.91 -14.54
C ILE A 164 -4.99 5.33 -13.11
N VAL A 165 -5.67 6.36 -12.63
CA VAL A 165 -5.70 6.77 -11.22
C VAL A 165 -7.11 6.66 -10.68
N VAL A 166 -7.26 5.93 -9.58
CA VAL A 166 -8.54 5.73 -8.87
C VAL A 166 -8.38 6.20 -7.43
N PRO A 167 -8.87 7.40 -7.06
CA PRO A 167 -8.79 7.89 -5.67
C PRO A 167 -9.49 6.95 -4.68
N GLY A 168 -8.97 6.87 -3.45
CA GLY A 168 -9.44 5.92 -2.44
C GLY A 168 -10.88 6.13 -1.95
N SER A 169 -11.42 7.35 -2.09
CA SER A 169 -12.80 7.67 -1.74
C SER A 169 -13.25 8.98 -2.41
N ARG A 170 -14.57 9.26 -2.39
CA ARG A 170 -15.08 10.54 -2.90
C ARG A 170 -14.51 11.77 -2.17
N PRO A 171 -14.42 11.79 -0.83
CA PRO A 171 -13.75 12.89 -0.13
C PRO A 171 -12.30 13.08 -0.56
N VAL A 172 -11.55 12.00 -0.74
CA VAL A 172 -10.16 12.05 -1.24
C VAL A 172 -10.11 12.61 -2.66
N LYS A 173 -10.99 12.15 -3.55
CA LYS A 173 -11.09 12.69 -4.92
C LYS A 173 -11.30 14.19 -4.91
N HIS A 174 -12.30 14.67 -4.17
CA HIS A 174 -12.59 16.10 -4.08
C HIS A 174 -11.42 16.91 -3.48
N ALA A 175 -10.73 16.37 -2.47
CA ALA A 175 -9.56 17.02 -1.91
C ALA A 175 -8.41 17.09 -2.92
N ALA A 176 -8.14 16.00 -3.64
CA ALA A 176 -7.13 15.94 -4.69
C ALA A 176 -7.41 16.92 -5.84
N GLU A 177 -8.66 17.01 -6.28
CA GLU A 177 -9.11 17.96 -7.32
C GLU A 177 -8.96 19.42 -6.86
N LYS A 178 -9.26 19.74 -5.59
CA LYS A 178 -9.00 21.07 -5.01
C LYS A 178 -7.52 21.44 -5.01
N LEU A 179 -6.64 20.48 -4.86
CA LEU A 179 -5.18 20.66 -4.95
C LEU A 179 -4.66 20.64 -6.39
N GLY A 180 -5.51 20.35 -7.37
CA GLY A 180 -5.15 20.27 -8.78
C GLY A 180 -4.34 19.03 -9.16
N LEU A 181 -4.38 17.97 -8.34
CA LEU A 181 -3.65 16.72 -8.60
C LEU A 181 -4.22 15.99 -9.83
N ASP A 182 -5.54 16.04 -10.02
CA ASP A 182 -6.24 15.53 -11.21
C ASP A 182 -5.62 16.06 -12.50
N LYS A 183 -5.34 17.36 -12.54
CA LYS A 183 -4.73 18.01 -13.73
C LYS A 183 -3.32 17.51 -13.97
N ILE A 184 -2.52 17.31 -12.90
CA ILE A 184 -1.15 16.78 -13.02
C ILE A 184 -1.17 15.39 -13.64
N PHE A 185 -2.07 14.52 -13.18
CA PHE A 185 -2.20 13.16 -13.71
C PHE A 185 -2.73 13.17 -15.16
N MET A 186 -3.79 13.93 -15.44
CA MET A 186 -4.33 14.03 -16.80
C MET A 186 -3.33 14.64 -17.77
N ASP A 187 -2.59 15.67 -17.36
CA ASP A 187 -1.52 16.26 -18.17
C ASP A 187 -0.40 15.26 -18.47
N ALA A 188 -0.13 14.32 -17.56
CA ALA A 188 0.82 13.24 -17.78
C ALA A 188 0.26 12.12 -18.69
N GLY A 189 -1.06 12.09 -18.94
CA GLY A 189 -1.72 11.10 -19.79
C GLY A 189 -2.47 10.02 -19.03
N PHE A 190 -2.63 10.16 -17.72
CA PHE A 190 -3.44 9.23 -16.91
C PHE A 190 -4.93 9.51 -17.07
N GLU A 191 -5.73 8.45 -17.00
CA GLU A 191 -7.18 8.56 -16.80
C GLU A 191 -7.48 8.80 -15.31
N TRP A 192 -8.17 9.91 -15.02
CA TRP A 192 -8.65 10.23 -13.67
C TRP A 192 -10.06 9.69 -13.50
N ARG A 193 -10.21 8.65 -12.66
CA ARG A 193 -11.47 7.91 -12.52
C ARG A 193 -12.19 8.21 -11.19
N ASP A 194 -13.40 7.68 -11.10
CA ASP A 194 -14.17 7.70 -9.85
C ASP A 194 -13.67 6.63 -8.86
N PRO A 195 -13.81 6.90 -7.54
CA PRO A 195 -13.44 5.93 -6.50
C PRO A 195 -14.18 4.59 -6.65
N GLY A 196 -13.42 3.51 -6.50
CA GLY A 196 -13.91 2.15 -6.59
C GLY A 196 -12.76 1.15 -6.53
N CYS A 197 -13.06 -0.14 -6.53
CA CYS A 197 -12.03 -1.18 -6.54
C CYS A 197 -11.29 -1.25 -7.88
N SER A 198 -11.99 -0.99 -8.99
CA SER A 198 -11.41 -0.95 -10.33
C SER A 198 -10.57 -2.21 -10.63
N MET A 199 -9.27 -2.05 -10.91
CA MET A 199 -8.36 -3.15 -11.24
C MET A 199 -7.86 -3.94 -10.00
N CYS A 200 -8.34 -3.60 -8.79
CA CYS A 200 -8.00 -4.34 -7.57
C CYS A 200 -8.78 -5.66 -7.44
N LEU A 201 -9.86 -5.85 -8.21
CA LEU A 201 -10.71 -7.06 -8.23
C LEU A 201 -10.53 -7.81 -9.54
#